data_657d26b3e61a9a6432449b8af5b6a166
#
_entry.id   657d26b3e61a9a6432449b8af5b6a166
#
_cell.length_a   1.000
_cell.length_b   1.000
_cell.length_c   1.000
_cell.angle_alpha   90.00
_cell.angle_beta   90.00
_cell.angle_gamma   90.00
#
_symmetry.space_group_name_H-M   'P 1'
#
loop_
_entity.id
_entity.type
_entity.pdbx_description
1 polymer ?
#
loop_
_entity_poly.entity_id
_entity_poly.type
_entity_poly.pdbx_seq_one_letter_code
_entity_poly.pdbx_strand_id
1 'polypeptide(L)'
;MGRFIVIEGLDGSGKTTQSGLLVNRLREQGKKVRALSFPRYGEKSCTLVEMYLNGELAGDPDDINGYAASVFYAADRYVSYITDWKKDYEDPDCIVVATRFTTANAYHQLSKLDRSQWDSFHDWLYDTEFDKLGLPRPDTVVLLSMDTAISSEHVEE
;
A
#
# COMPACT_ATOMS: atom_id res chain seq x y z
N MET A 1 4.43 3.88 20.59
CA MET A 1 4.07 3.83 19.18
C MET A 1 2.58 3.62 19.05
N GLY A 2 1.97 4.34 18.12
CA GLY A 2 0.54 4.19 17.78
C GLY A 2 0.25 2.83 17.14
N ARG A 3 -1.04 2.58 16.84
CA ARG A 3 -1.46 1.41 16.07
C ARG A 3 -1.40 1.71 14.57
N PHE A 4 -0.98 0.73 13.80
CA PHE A 4 -0.97 0.80 12.34
C PHE A 4 -1.82 -0.32 11.74
N ILE A 5 -2.92 0.08 11.09
CA ILE A 5 -3.91 -0.81 10.48
C ILE A 5 -3.84 -0.61 8.97
N VAL A 6 -3.75 -1.69 8.22
CA VAL A 6 -3.77 -1.68 6.75
C VAL A 6 -4.99 -2.43 6.25
N ILE A 7 -5.70 -1.82 5.31
CA ILE A 7 -6.82 -2.44 4.60
C ILE A 7 -6.36 -2.79 3.19
N GLU A 8 -6.37 -4.06 2.88
CA GLU A 8 -5.96 -4.65 1.61
C GLU A 8 -7.15 -5.28 0.88
N GLY A 9 -7.00 -5.52 -0.39
CA GLY A 9 -7.97 -6.18 -1.25
C GLY A 9 -7.78 -5.78 -2.70
N LEU A 10 -8.44 -6.48 -3.61
CA LEU A 10 -8.46 -6.16 -5.04
C LEU A 10 -9.21 -4.85 -5.29
N ASP A 11 -9.02 -4.27 -6.48
CA ASP A 11 -9.83 -3.14 -6.92
C ASP A 11 -11.31 -3.53 -6.97
N GLY A 12 -12.19 -2.61 -6.57
CA GLY A 12 -13.61 -2.89 -6.44
C GLY A 12 -14.02 -3.73 -5.23
N SER A 13 -13.09 -4.08 -4.31
CA SER A 13 -13.41 -4.86 -3.09
C SER A 13 -14.02 -4.03 -1.96
N GLY A 14 -14.17 -2.71 -2.14
CA GLY A 14 -14.73 -1.81 -1.13
C GLY A 14 -13.71 -1.25 -0.13
N LYS A 15 -12.41 -1.33 -0.42
CA LYS A 15 -11.34 -0.81 0.47
C LYS A 15 -11.57 0.64 0.88
N THR A 16 -11.80 1.52 -0.09
CA THR A 16 -11.99 2.95 0.17
C THR A 16 -13.20 3.19 1.05
N THR A 17 -14.31 2.54 0.77
CA THR A 17 -15.55 2.63 1.54
C THR A 17 -15.35 2.14 2.98
N GLN A 18 -14.81 0.95 3.15
CA GLN A 18 -14.59 0.34 4.47
C GLN A 18 -13.54 1.09 5.29
N SER A 19 -12.48 1.56 4.64
CA SER A 19 -11.47 2.41 5.29
C SER A 19 -12.09 3.72 5.80
N GLY A 20 -12.89 4.38 4.99
CA GLY A 20 -13.60 5.60 5.37
C GLY A 20 -14.55 5.39 6.55
N LEU A 21 -15.33 4.32 6.55
CA LEU A 21 -16.22 3.96 7.65
C LEU A 21 -15.45 3.69 8.95
N LEU A 22 -14.34 2.94 8.87
CA LEU A 22 -13.49 2.68 10.03
C LEU A 22 -12.90 3.97 10.61
N VAL A 23 -12.34 4.83 9.75
CA VAL A 23 -11.77 6.12 10.17
C VAL A 23 -12.81 6.99 10.85
N ASN A 24 -14.01 7.12 10.27
CA ASN A 24 -15.09 7.92 10.84
C ASN A 24 -15.53 7.37 12.20
N ARG A 25 -15.73 6.05 12.31
CA ARG A 25 -16.12 5.42 13.57
C ARG A 25 -15.08 5.62 14.68
N LEU A 26 -13.79 5.49 14.36
CA LEU A 26 -12.73 5.72 15.34
C LEU A 26 -12.71 7.19 15.81
N ARG A 27 -12.92 8.14 14.89
CA ARG A 27 -13.00 9.57 15.23
C ARG A 27 -14.21 9.90 16.09
N GLU A 28 -15.37 9.31 15.80
CA GLU A 28 -16.58 9.44 16.62
C GLU A 28 -16.36 8.91 18.05
N GLN A 29 -15.49 7.93 18.22
CA GLN A 29 -15.06 7.41 19.51
C GLN A 29 -13.97 8.27 20.20
N GLY A 30 -13.68 9.45 19.65
CA GLY A 30 -12.67 10.37 20.19
C GLY A 30 -11.22 9.96 19.94
N LYS A 31 -10.96 9.01 19.01
CA LYS A 31 -9.60 8.61 18.67
C LYS A 31 -8.96 9.58 17.70
N LYS A 32 -7.66 9.84 17.87
CA LYS A 32 -6.84 10.52 16.88
C LYS A 32 -6.52 9.54 15.75
N VAL A 33 -6.84 9.89 14.50
CA VAL A 33 -6.68 8.99 13.35
C VAL A 33 -5.99 9.71 12.20
N ARG A 34 -4.91 9.12 11.71
CA ARG A 34 -4.29 9.48 10.44
C ARG A 34 -4.73 8.49 9.35
N ALA A 35 -5.42 8.98 8.34
CA ALA A 35 -5.82 8.20 7.18
C ALA A 35 -4.81 8.37 6.05
N LEU A 36 -4.39 7.27 5.44
CA LEU A 36 -3.45 7.22 4.32
C LEU A 36 -4.00 6.31 3.23
N SER A 37 -3.63 6.61 1.99
CA SER A 37 -3.88 5.72 0.85
C SER A 37 -2.62 5.62 0.00
N PHE A 38 -2.24 4.43 -0.39
CA PHE A 38 -1.09 4.17 -1.26
C PHE A 38 -1.55 3.57 -2.61
N PRO A 39 -0.92 3.96 -3.73
CA PRO A 39 0.13 4.99 -3.85
C PRO A 39 -0.35 6.40 -3.47
N ARG A 40 0.59 7.25 -3.09
CA ARG A 40 0.34 8.65 -2.69
C ARG A 40 0.25 9.57 -3.92
N TYR A 41 -0.68 9.30 -4.83
CA TYR A 41 -0.86 10.06 -6.06
C TYR A 41 -0.92 11.57 -5.81
N GLY A 42 -0.22 12.34 -6.67
CA GLY A 42 -0.11 13.79 -6.57
C GLY A 42 0.95 14.29 -5.58
N GLU A 43 1.50 13.42 -4.73
CA GLU A 43 2.59 13.77 -3.82
C GLU A 43 3.96 13.51 -4.45
N LYS A 44 4.97 14.27 -4.04
CA LYS A 44 6.34 14.12 -4.55
C LYS A 44 6.93 12.72 -4.33
N SER A 45 6.52 12.05 -3.26
CA SER A 45 6.94 10.68 -2.96
C SER A 45 6.51 9.69 -4.03
N CYS A 46 5.39 9.96 -4.72
CA CYS A 46 4.78 9.08 -5.70
C CYS A 46 5.29 9.28 -7.14
N THR A 47 6.20 10.22 -7.37
CA THR A 47 6.67 10.59 -8.71
C THR A 47 7.14 9.39 -9.53
N LEU A 48 7.94 8.50 -8.95
CA LEU A 48 8.45 7.31 -9.66
C LEU A 48 7.32 6.32 -10.02
N VAL A 49 6.35 6.16 -9.14
CA VAL A 49 5.17 5.31 -9.40
C VAL A 49 4.34 5.90 -10.55
N GLU A 50 4.11 7.21 -10.55
CA GLU A 50 3.37 7.89 -11.61
C GLU A 50 4.08 7.79 -12.96
N MET A 51 5.39 8.01 -13.01
CA MET A 51 6.20 7.81 -14.22
C MET A 51 6.10 6.38 -14.74
N TYR A 52 6.15 5.40 -13.83
CA TYR A 52 6.01 3.99 -14.16
C TYR A 52 4.64 3.68 -14.76
N LEU A 53 3.56 4.10 -14.09
CA LEU A 53 2.19 3.84 -14.52
C LEU A 53 1.79 4.59 -15.80
N ASN A 54 2.37 5.78 -16.02
CA ASN A 54 2.13 6.57 -17.23
C ASN A 54 2.96 6.10 -18.45
N GLY A 55 3.77 5.06 -18.30
CA GLY A 55 4.60 4.52 -19.38
C GLY A 55 5.80 5.40 -19.75
N GLU A 56 6.18 6.35 -18.90
CA GLU A 56 7.29 7.28 -19.18
C GLU A 56 8.66 6.59 -19.15
N LEU A 57 8.78 5.43 -18.48
CA LEU A 57 10.04 4.72 -18.32
C LEU A 57 10.31 3.72 -19.46
N ALA A 58 9.28 3.01 -19.93
CA ALA A 58 9.43 1.94 -20.93
C ALA A 58 8.26 1.84 -21.93
N GLY A 59 7.34 2.80 -21.92
CA GLY A 59 6.14 2.77 -22.77
C GLY A 59 5.04 1.87 -22.23
N ASP A 60 5.35 0.62 -21.89
CA ASP A 60 4.44 -0.32 -21.22
C ASP A 60 4.97 -0.64 -19.81
N PRO A 61 4.16 -0.45 -18.76
CA PRO A 61 4.54 -0.85 -17.39
C PRO A 61 4.95 -2.31 -17.27
N ASP A 62 4.41 -3.19 -18.11
CA ASP A 62 4.75 -4.62 -18.07
C ASP A 62 6.15 -4.94 -18.59
N ASP A 63 6.81 -4.01 -19.30
CA ASP A 63 8.21 -4.12 -19.70
C ASP A 63 9.19 -3.89 -18.54
N ILE A 64 8.73 -3.34 -17.42
CA ILE A 64 9.53 -3.14 -16.21
C ILE A 64 9.42 -4.39 -15.32
N ASN A 65 10.57 -4.96 -14.94
CA ASN A 65 10.58 -6.13 -14.07
C ASN A 65 9.99 -5.83 -12.68
N GLY A 66 9.45 -6.88 -12.04
CA GLY A 66 8.74 -6.76 -10.77
C GLY A 66 9.59 -6.21 -9.62
N TYR A 67 10.89 -6.48 -9.61
CA TYR A 67 11.82 -5.95 -8.59
C TYR A 67 11.98 -4.44 -8.74
N ALA A 68 12.20 -3.95 -9.97
CA ALA A 68 12.34 -2.51 -10.24
C ALA A 68 11.04 -1.76 -9.92
N ALA A 69 9.90 -2.27 -10.39
CA ALA A 69 8.60 -1.69 -10.06
C ALA A 69 8.36 -1.63 -8.55
N SER A 70 8.72 -2.68 -7.81
CA SER A 70 8.62 -2.72 -6.36
C SER A 70 9.42 -1.63 -5.67
N VAL A 71 10.59 -1.29 -6.20
CA VAL A 71 11.42 -0.19 -5.65
C VAL A 71 10.70 1.15 -5.76
N PHE A 72 9.98 1.41 -6.84
CA PHE A 72 9.22 2.67 -7.00
C PHE A 72 8.11 2.79 -5.95
N TYR A 73 7.37 1.72 -5.71
CA TYR A 73 6.34 1.69 -4.67
C TYR A 73 6.94 1.75 -3.26
N ALA A 74 8.06 1.09 -3.01
CA ALA A 74 8.76 1.16 -1.72
C ALA A 74 9.29 2.58 -1.46
N ALA A 75 9.80 3.27 -2.48
CA ALA A 75 10.23 4.65 -2.39
C ALA A 75 9.07 5.59 -1.99
N ASP A 76 7.89 5.43 -2.58
CA ASP A 76 6.70 6.20 -2.20
C ASP A 76 6.35 6.00 -0.72
N ARG A 77 6.32 4.77 -0.24
CA ARG A 77 6.06 4.47 1.18
C ARG A 77 7.12 5.06 2.10
N TYR A 78 8.40 4.87 1.77
CA TYR A 78 9.50 5.34 2.61
C TYR A 78 9.59 6.87 2.66
N VAL A 79 9.59 7.53 1.50
CA VAL A 79 9.69 8.99 1.45
C VAL A 79 8.51 9.64 2.14
N SER A 80 7.28 9.19 1.87
CA SER A 80 6.10 9.71 2.58
C SER A 80 6.16 9.45 4.08
N TYR A 81 6.68 8.30 4.50
CA TYR A 81 6.86 7.98 5.92
C TYR A 81 7.74 9.00 6.61
N ILE A 82 8.96 9.20 6.14
CA ILE A 82 9.92 10.08 6.81
C ILE A 82 9.57 11.56 6.71
N THR A 83 8.86 11.98 5.66
CA THR A 83 8.55 13.41 5.43
C THR A 83 7.18 13.84 5.95
N ASP A 84 6.25 12.91 6.14
CA ASP A 84 4.87 13.25 6.47
C ASP A 84 4.35 12.51 7.70
N TRP A 85 4.16 11.18 7.62
CA TRP A 85 3.34 10.48 8.61
C TRP A 85 4.10 9.75 9.72
N LYS A 86 5.43 9.81 9.75
CA LYS A 86 6.24 9.20 10.83
C LYS A 86 5.84 9.71 12.22
N LYS A 87 5.62 11.01 12.35
CA LYS A 87 5.19 11.65 13.60
C LYS A 87 3.85 11.11 14.11
N ASP A 88 2.92 10.82 13.19
CA ASP A 88 1.61 10.27 13.54
C ASP A 88 1.74 8.80 13.98
N TYR A 89 2.62 8.03 13.33
CA TYR A 89 2.91 6.66 13.73
C TYR A 89 3.64 6.56 15.08
N GLU A 90 4.53 7.49 15.38
CA GLU A 90 5.26 7.53 16.65
C GLU A 90 4.41 8.06 17.83
N ASP A 91 3.30 8.72 17.55
CA ASP A 91 2.35 9.18 18.56
C ASP A 91 1.55 7.99 19.12
N PRO A 92 1.68 7.67 20.43
CA PRO A 92 1.00 6.52 21.04
C PRO A 92 -0.53 6.64 21.02
N ASP A 93 -1.06 7.85 20.91
CA ASP A 93 -2.50 8.11 20.90
C ASP A 93 -3.09 8.13 19.49
N CYS A 94 -2.25 8.06 18.46
CA CYS A 94 -2.67 8.09 17.06
C CYS A 94 -2.83 6.68 16.48
N ILE A 95 -3.92 6.46 15.76
CA ILE A 95 -4.15 5.27 14.95
C ILE A 95 -3.91 5.65 13.49
N VAL A 96 -2.97 5.00 12.83
CA VAL A 96 -2.73 5.14 11.40
C VAL A 96 -3.52 4.06 10.66
N VAL A 97 -4.38 4.49 9.74
CA VAL A 97 -5.17 3.60 8.88
C VAL A 97 -4.75 3.84 7.44
N ALA A 98 -4.17 2.84 6.80
CA ALA A 98 -3.75 2.92 5.41
C ALA A 98 -4.58 1.98 4.53
N THR A 99 -4.95 2.46 3.36
CA THR A 99 -5.50 1.64 2.28
C THR A 99 -4.34 1.24 1.38
N ARG A 100 -4.07 -0.05 1.27
CA ARG A 100 -2.88 -0.67 0.66
C ARG A 100 -1.58 -0.31 1.38
N PHE A 101 -0.66 -1.25 1.36
CA PHE A 101 0.71 -1.06 1.82
C PHE A 101 1.63 -2.08 1.11
N THR A 102 2.65 -2.61 1.77
CA THR A 102 3.62 -3.55 1.17
C THR A 102 2.96 -4.79 0.57
N THR A 103 1.91 -5.32 1.18
CA THR A 103 1.19 -6.51 0.69
C THR A 103 0.57 -6.28 -0.70
N ALA A 104 0.04 -5.08 -0.98
CA ALA A 104 -0.47 -4.75 -2.32
C ALA A 104 0.63 -4.81 -3.38
N ASN A 105 1.83 -4.33 -3.06
CA ASN A 105 2.99 -4.43 -3.94
C ASN A 105 3.35 -5.90 -4.25
N ALA A 106 3.31 -6.77 -3.23
CA ALA A 106 3.53 -8.20 -3.42
C ALA A 106 2.54 -8.79 -4.42
N TYR A 107 1.24 -8.57 -4.25
CA TYR A 107 0.22 -9.09 -5.17
C TYR A 107 0.44 -8.67 -6.61
N HIS A 108 0.68 -7.38 -6.85
CA HIS A 108 0.83 -6.84 -8.20
C HIS A 108 2.09 -7.33 -8.90
N GLN A 109 3.21 -7.48 -8.18
CA GLN A 109 4.47 -7.86 -8.79
C GLN A 109 4.62 -9.39 -8.92
N LEU A 110 4.04 -10.17 -8.02
CA LEU A 110 4.04 -11.64 -8.12
C LEU A 110 3.40 -12.15 -9.41
N SER A 111 2.40 -11.44 -9.94
CA SER A 111 1.77 -11.80 -11.22
C SER A 111 2.72 -11.72 -12.42
N LYS A 112 3.82 -10.98 -12.31
CA LYS A 112 4.85 -10.82 -13.35
C LYS A 112 5.98 -11.83 -13.24
N LEU A 113 5.99 -12.66 -12.20
CA LEU A 113 7.04 -13.61 -11.90
C LEU A 113 6.55 -15.06 -12.03
N ASP A 114 7.48 -15.96 -12.38
CA ASP A 114 7.20 -17.38 -12.30
C ASP A 114 6.92 -17.79 -10.85
N ARG A 115 6.00 -18.72 -10.66
CA ARG A 115 5.58 -19.17 -9.32
C ARG A 115 6.76 -19.68 -8.46
N SER A 116 7.79 -20.22 -9.08
CA SER A 116 9.02 -20.66 -8.39
C SER A 116 9.82 -19.51 -7.76
N GLN A 117 9.57 -18.27 -8.18
CA GLN A 117 10.25 -17.08 -7.69
C GLN A 117 9.46 -16.33 -6.58
N TRP A 118 8.23 -16.76 -6.29
CA TRP A 118 7.34 -16.02 -5.38
C TRP A 118 7.89 -15.91 -3.97
N ASP A 119 8.39 -17.00 -3.41
CA ASP A 119 8.91 -17.00 -2.04
C ASP A 119 10.14 -16.11 -1.92
N SER A 120 11.08 -16.20 -2.87
CA SER A 120 12.28 -15.37 -2.84
C SER A 120 11.98 -13.89 -3.07
N PHE A 121 11.01 -13.57 -3.91
CA PHE A 121 10.55 -12.20 -4.13
C PHE A 121 9.87 -11.63 -2.87
N HIS A 122 8.99 -12.40 -2.26
CA HIS A 122 8.32 -12.02 -1.02
C HIS A 122 9.34 -11.74 0.10
N ASP A 123 10.29 -12.63 0.31
CA ASP A 123 11.33 -12.49 1.33
C ASP A 123 12.19 -11.25 1.06
N TRP A 124 12.58 -11.04 -0.20
CA TRP A 124 13.32 -9.85 -0.60
C TRP A 124 12.54 -8.56 -0.35
N LEU A 125 11.26 -8.52 -0.70
CA LEU A 125 10.41 -7.35 -0.54
C LEU A 125 10.25 -6.97 0.94
N TYR A 126 9.97 -7.95 1.79
CA TYR A 126 9.75 -7.73 3.22
C TYR A 126 11.06 -7.36 3.92
N ASP A 127 12.16 -8.03 3.61
CA ASP A 127 13.49 -7.66 4.12
C ASP A 127 13.85 -6.22 3.70
N THR A 128 13.64 -5.87 2.44
CA THR A 128 13.95 -4.54 1.92
C THR A 128 13.14 -3.46 2.61
N GLU A 129 11.82 -3.57 2.65
CA GLU A 129 10.95 -2.52 3.15
C GLU A 129 10.96 -2.43 4.68
N PHE A 130 10.88 -3.54 5.39
CA PHE A 130 10.78 -3.52 6.85
C PHE A 130 12.13 -3.57 7.55
N ASP A 131 13.05 -4.41 7.12
CA ASP A 131 14.31 -4.61 7.83
C ASP A 131 15.41 -3.64 7.36
N LYS A 132 15.49 -3.34 6.06
CA LYS A 132 16.50 -2.42 5.51
C LYS A 132 16.06 -0.96 5.53
N LEU A 133 14.86 -0.65 5.01
CA LEU A 133 14.33 0.72 5.01
C LEU A 133 13.74 1.11 6.35
N GLY A 134 13.38 0.17 7.20
CA GLY A 134 12.81 0.44 8.51
C GLY A 134 11.40 1.01 8.48
N LEU A 135 10.63 0.69 7.45
CA LEU A 135 9.20 1.01 7.43
C LEU A 135 8.47 0.29 8.56
N PRO A 136 7.44 0.92 9.17
CA PRO A 136 6.69 0.27 10.22
C PRO A 136 5.93 -0.93 9.69
N ARG A 137 5.99 -2.04 10.43
CA ARG A 137 5.15 -3.21 10.16
C ARG A 137 3.72 -2.92 10.62
N PRO A 138 2.70 -3.23 9.82
CA PRO A 138 1.32 -3.14 10.29
C PRO A 138 1.08 -4.03 11.51
N ASP A 139 0.35 -3.52 12.49
CA ASP A 139 -0.13 -4.31 13.63
C ASP A 139 -1.27 -5.24 13.21
N THR A 140 -2.09 -4.77 12.25
CA THR A 140 -3.24 -5.51 11.73
C THR A 140 -3.35 -5.26 10.23
N VAL A 141 -3.53 -6.34 9.48
CA VAL A 141 -3.88 -6.27 8.05
C VAL A 141 -5.26 -6.90 7.89
N VAL A 142 -6.20 -6.12 7.37
CA VAL A 142 -7.55 -6.57 7.05
C VAL A 142 -7.63 -6.79 5.54
N LEU A 143 -7.82 -8.03 5.14
CA LEU A 143 -8.00 -8.38 3.74
C LEU A 143 -9.49 -8.45 3.40
N LEU A 144 -9.93 -7.59 2.50
CA LEU A 144 -11.28 -7.65 1.93
C LEU A 144 -11.26 -8.62 0.75
N SER A 145 -11.91 -9.76 0.95
CA SER A 145 -12.07 -10.78 -0.09
C SER A 145 -13.44 -10.64 -0.73
N MET A 146 -13.46 -10.57 -2.06
CA MET A 146 -14.67 -10.49 -2.86
C MET A 146 -14.51 -11.37 -4.10
N ASP A 147 -15.60 -11.93 -4.59
CA ASP A 147 -15.61 -12.64 -5.87
C ASP A 147 -15.12 -11.71 -6.98
N THR A 148 -14.22 -12.19 -7.83
CA THR A 148 -13.60 -11.39 -8.89
C THR A 148 -14.60 -10.83 -9.88
N ALA A 149 -15.71 -11.55 -10.16
CA ALA A 149 -16.76 -11.06 -11.03
C ALA A 149 -17.47 -9.83 -10.43
N ILE A 150 -17.82 -9.89 -9.13
CA ILE A 150 -18.45 -8.78 -8.42
C ILE A 150 -17.50 -7.60 -8.28
N SER A 151 -16.23 -7.87 -8.01
CA SER A 151 -15.19 -6.83 -7.91
C SER A 151 -15.02 -6.07 -9.23
N SER A 152 -15.06 -6.75 -10.37
CA SER A 152 -14.97 -6.13 -11.69
C SER A 152 -16.15 -5.21 -11.99
N GLU A 153 -17.36 -5.60 -11.61
CA GLU A 153 -18.56 -4.74 -11.76
C GLU A 153 -18.44 -3.43 -10.98
N HIS A 154 -17.82 -3.44 -9.80
CA HIS A 154 -17.62 -2.24 -8.99
C HIS A 154 -16.54 -1.30 -9.53
N VAL A 155 -15.65 -1.76 -10.40
CA VAL A 155 -14.61 -0.91 -11.02
C VAL A 155 -15.17 -0.15 -12.22
N GLU A 156 -16.21 -0.67 -12.87
CA GLU A 156 -16.86 -0.05 -14.04
C GLU A 156 -17.85 1.08 -13.66
N GLU A 157 -18.24 1.19 -12.40
CA GLU A 157 -19.06 2.28 -11.85
C GLU A 157 -18.20 3.50 -11.42
#